data_22bdb634178e028f29d39642672434d5
#
_entry.id   22bdb634178e028f29d39642672434d5
#
_cell.length_a   1.000
_cell.length_b   1.000
_cell.length_c   1.000
_cell.angle_alpha   90.00
_cell.angle_beta   90.00
_cell.angle_gamma   90.00
#
_symmetry.space_group_name_H-M   'P 1'
#
loop_
_entity.id
_entity.type
_entity.pdbx_description
1 polymer ?
#
loop_
_entity_poly.entity_id
_entity_poly.type
_entity_poly.pdbx_seq_one_letter_code
_entity_poly.pdbx_strand_id
1 'polypeptide(L)'
;MSSAVLPKSLESIGGRAFIKCEALKELVLPESLQVIGFYALHWSGLEELSIPSACANFDISGCTYMKKVNLPAQLATLPMGCFQGLTSLESITLPESLTEIGSMAFAQCSSLTQLTIPAGVKTIGDRAFYASGLTDIVLPQSVERMGKYLFYACPNLERVEVKTTIALPEDFCSQCPKLQSVVLPDGLEEIGMTSFYVCTSLTTLNLPSSVKRLKYGAFASTGLKSLTLSPSIERIGEYCFSESYLESVDLSQANVTTLEKGTFSFCQSLKEATLPTSLTYLAEDNFYSCGALVSVTSPSPVPPVARLLSFDNNVKTQATLYVPDASLADYQQADVWKNFFAIKGLSSSGITTAETSGDAVVGIYDFSGRRLQQRSSGVNIVKMSNGKTRKYFKK
;
A
#
# COMPACT_ATOMS: atom_id res chain seq x y z
N MET A 1 7.50 19.45 42.51
CA MET A 1 7.97 20.73 41.95
C MET A 1 7.03 21.05 40.80
N SER A 2 6.26 22.15 40.89
CA SER A 2 5.26 22.53 39.87
C SER A 2 5.84 23.45 38.77
N SER A 3 6.93 24.13 39.07
CA SER A 3 7.68 24.95 38.13
C SER A 3 9.18 24.90 38.45
N ALA A 4 10.02 25.21 37.47
CA ALA A 4 11.47 25.34 37.62
C ALA A 4 11.93 26.61 36.90
N VAL A 5 12.84 27.36 37.56
CA VAL A 5 13.47 28.54 36.98
C VAL A 5 14.88 28.15 36.54
N LEU A 6 15.15 28.35 35.27
CA LEU A 6 16.43 28.05 34.66
C LEU A 6 17.29 29.34 34.55
N PRO A 7 18.62 29.24 34.75
CA PRO A 7 19.53 30.36 34.53
C PRO A 7 19.42 30.84 33.06
N LYS A 8 19.45 32.18 32.88
CA LYS A 8 19.40 32.80 31.54
C LYS A 8 20.57 32.41 30.61
N SER A 9 21.69 31.98 31.22
CA SER A 9 22.88 31.53 30.49
C SER A 9 23.00 30.05 30.34
N LEU A 10 21.94 29.25 30.67
CA LEU A 10 21.96 27.80 30.55
C LEU A 10 22.03 27.40 29.08
N GLU A 11 23.02 26.64 28.69
CA GLU A 11 23.22 26.15 27.32
C GLU A 11 22.74 24.69 27.12
N SER A 12 22.64 23.89 28.17
CA SER A 12 22.17 22.50 28.03
C SER A 12 21.39 21.99 29.24
N ILE A 13 20.39 21.19 28.98
CA ILE A 13 19.68 20.36 29.96
C ILE A 13 20.16 18.91 29.75
N GLY A 14 20.80 18.35 30.75
CA GLY A 14 21.34 16.98 30.69
C GLY A 14 20.26 15.92 30.56
N GLY A 15 20.62 14.75 30.04
CA GLY A 15 19.70 13.63 29.92
C GLY A 15 19.04 13.28 31.25
N ARG A 16 17.71 13.03 31.24
CA ARG A 16 16.88 12.67 32.40
C ARG A 16 16.80 13.72 33.52
N ALA A 17 17.19 14.98 33.27
CA ALA A 17 17.24 16.01 34.30
C ALA A 17 15.90 16.25 35.01
N PHE A 18 14.77 16.19 34.31
CA PHE A 18 13.41 16.32 34.84
C PHE A 18 12.55 15.08 34.59
N ILE A 19 13.18 13.91 34.46
CA ILE A 19 12.45 12.65 34.24
C ILE A 19 11.48 12.41 35.40
N LYS A 20 10.22 12.01 35.06
CA LYS A 20 9.15 11.76 36.03
C LYS A 20 8.75 12.95 36.90
N CYS A 21 9.04 14.16 36.48
CA CYS A 21 8.57 15.35 37.15
C CYS A 21 7.09 15.64 36.79
N GLU A 22 6.17 14.73 37.14
CA GLU A 22 4.75 14.79 36.75
C GLU A 22 4.03 16.04 37.25
N ALA A 23 4.50 16.63 38.35
CA ALA A 23 3.97 17.88 38.89
C ALA A 23 4.51 19.12 38.17
N LEU A 24 5.53 19.01 37.31
CA LEU A 24 6.09 20.12 36.57
C LEU A 24 5.15 20.54 35.45
N LYS A 25 4.47 21.65 35.60
CA LYS A 25 3.45 22.16 34.64
C LYS A 25 3.98 23.27 33.76
N GLU A 26 5.00 23.98 34.22
CA GLU A 26 5.57 25.13 33.52
C GLU A 26 7.11 25.05 33.53
N LEU A 27 7.69 25.26 32.38
CA LEU A 27 9.14 25.36 32.21
C LEU A 27 9.46 26.34 31.08
N VAL A 28 10.07 27.46 31.45
CA VAL A 28 10.53 28.43 30.45
C VAL A 28 11.99 28.13 30.12
N LEU A 29 12.23 27.82 28.86
CA LEU A 29 13.59 27.54 28.34
C LEU A 29 14.25 28.87 27.96
N PRO A 30 15.52 29.11 28.37
CA PRO A 30 16.23 30.34 28.02
C PRO A 30 16.70 30.29 26.55
N GLU A 31 16.81 31.48 25.92
CA GLU A 31 17.22 31.60 24.52
C GLU A 31 18.67 31.11 24.25
N SER A 32 19.49 31.00 25.29
CA SER A 32 20.85 30.45 25.23
C SER A 32 20.88 28.90 25.13
N LEU A 33 19.72 28.21 25.35
CA LEU A 33 19.68 26.77 25.41
C LEU A 33 19.90 26.19 24.01
N GLN A 34 20.88 25.30 23.88
CA GLN A 34 21.29 24.64 22.64
C GLN A 34 20.87 23.17 22.58
N VAL A 35 20.79 22.51 23.77
CA VAL A 35 20.55 21.07 23.85
C VAL A 35 19.57 20.75 24.96
N ILE A 36 18.57 19.90 24.64
CA ILE A 36 17.76 19.17 25.59
C ILE A 36 18.09 17.68 25.41
N GLY A 37 18.79 17.12 26.40
CA GLY A 37 19.32 15.77 26.33
C GLY A 37 18.25 14.68 26.40
N PHE A 38 18.65 13.46 26.14
CA PHE A 38 17.79 12.27 25.99
C PHE A 38 16.93 12.05 27.25
N TYR A 39 15.59 11.96 27.07
CA TYR A 39 14.62 11.80 28.16
C TYR A 39 14.66 12.90 29.23
N ALA A 40 15.20 14.07 28.92
CA ALA A 40 15.36 15.13 29.90
C ALA A 40 14.04 15.54 30.55
N LEU A 41 12.94 15.55 29.79
CA LEU A 41 11.60 15.93 30.22
C LEU A 41 10.59 14.76 30.25
N HIS A 42 11.07 13.54 30.06
CA HIS A 42 10.24 12.34 29.93
C HIS A 42 9.35 12.13 31.16
N TRP A 43 8.04 11.94 30.90
CA TRP A 43 6.99 11.86 31.93
C TRP A 43 6.91 13.12 32.83
N SER A 44 7.28 14.28 32.31
CA SER A 44 6.92 15.53 32.96
C SER A 44 5.44 15.86 32.75
N GLY A 45 4.88 16.69 33.61
CA GLY A 45 3.50 17.13 33.50
C GLY A 45 3.29 18.35 32.58
N LEU A 46 4.26 18.66 31.72
CA LEU A 46 4.23 19.81 30.82
C LEU A 46 3.13 19.65 29.76
N GLU A 47 2.33 20.69 29.56
CA GLU A 47 1.27 20.72 28.56
C GLU A 47 1.65 21.59 27.34
N GLU A 48 2.54 22.55 27.53
CA GLU A 48 3.06 23.42 26.47
C GLU A 48 4.58 23.62 26.65
N LEU A 49 5.30 23.70 25.52
CA LEU A 49 6.73 24.02 25.53
C LEU A 49 7.10 24.78 24.27
N SER A 50 7.92 25.85 24.44
CA SER A 50 8.52 26.56 23.32
C SER A 50 10.01 26.21 23.24
N ILE A 51 10.43 25.71 22.08
CA ILE A 51 11.83 25.35 21.81
C ILE A 51 12.58 26.64 21.38
N PRO A 52 13.66 27.03 22.07
CA PRO A 52 14.43 28.23 21.72
C PRO A 52 15.10 28.12 20.35
N SER A 53 15.35 29.26 19.72
CA SER A 53 15.92 29.29 18.37
C SER A 53 17.34 28.70 18.28
N ALA A 54 18.13 28.75 19.36
CA ALA A 54 19.45 28.13 19.44
C ALA A 54 19.41 26.61 19.65
N CYS A 55 18.24 26.04 20.05
CA CYS A 55 18.10 24.65 20.43
C CYS A 55 17.76 23.77 19.21
N ALA A 56 18.78 23.41 18.44
CA ALA A 56 18.62 22.53 17.28
C ALA A 56 18.59 21.02 17.65
N ASN A 57 19.05 20.65 18.84
CA ASN A 57 19.07 19.26 19.30
C ASN A 57 18.27 19.13 20.60
N PHE A 58 17.09 18.53 20.51
CA PHE A 58 16.17 18.38 21.62
C PHE A 58 15.44 17.04 21.60
N ASP A 59 15.18 16.52 22.80
CA ASP A 59 14.35 15.36 23.04
C ASP A 59 13.30 15.67 24.12
N ILE A 60 12.05 15.74 23.70
CA ILE A 60 10.89 15.88 24.59
C ILE A 60 9.99 14.63 24.55
N SER A 61 10.57 13.53 24.11
CA SER A 61 9.85 12.23 24.01
C SER A 61 9.22 11.82 25.34
N GLY A 62 8.05 11.17 25.24
CA GLY A 62 7.32 10.66 26.41
C GLY A 62 6.72 11.73 27.32
N CYS A 63 6.68 13.00 26.91
CA CYS A 63 5.88 14.04 27.58
C CYS A 63 4.40 13.82 27.25
N THR A 64 3.77 12.85 27.88
CA THR A 64 2.44 12.35 27.52
C THR A 64 1.32 13.37 27.68
N TYR A 65 1.51 14.41 28.50
CA TYR A 65 0.55 15.52 28.69
C TYR A 65 0.75 16.67 27.71
N MET A 66 1.81 16.64 26.89
CA MET A 66 2.15 17.72 25.96
C MET A 66 1.06 17.88 24.89
N LYS A 67 0.41 19.04 24.86
CA LYS A 67 -0.64 19.41 23.91
C LYS A 67 -0.14 20.35 22.81
N LYS A 68 0.86 21.18 23.13
CA LYS A 68 1.36 22.20 22.24
C LYS A 68 2.88 22.33 22.30
N VAL A 69 3.51 22.34 21.13
CA VAL A 69 4.94 22.59 20.97
C VAL A 69 5.13 23.74 19.97
N ASN A 70 5.83 24.78 20.40
CA ASN A 70 6.20 25.87 19.51
C ASN A 70 7.63 25.65 19.02
N LEU A 71 7.82 25.53 17.71
CA LEU A 71 9.11 25.29 17.07
C LEU A 71 9.70 26.61 16.53
N PRO A 72 11.04 26.74 16.54
CA PRO A 72 11.69 27.92 15.96
C PRO A 72 11.55 27.90 14.43
N ALA A 73 11.30 29.11 13.86
CA ALA A 73 11.03 29.26 12.43
C ALA A 73 12.19 28.84 11.52
N GLN A 74 13.43 28.76 12.04
CA GLN A 74 14.64 28.42 11.30
C GLN A 74 15.08 26.97 11.49
N LEU A 75 14.28 26.12 12.14
CA LEU A 75 14.64 24.73 12.41
C LEU A 75 14.68 23.95 11.09
N ALA A 76 15.86 23.42 10.75
CA ALA A 76 16.07 22.66 9.51
C ALA A 76 15.83 21.16 9.67
N THR A 77 16.01 20.61 10.87
CA THR A 77 15.94 19.16 11.12
C THR A 77 15.19 18.87 12.41
N LEU A 78 14.22 17.97 12.36
CA LEU A 78 13.66 17.35 13.57
C LEU A 78 14.57 16.22 14.02
N PRO A 79 15.10 16.24 15.27
CA PRO A 79 15.91 15.15 15.79
C PRO A 79 15.16 13.82 15.84
N MET A 80 15.93 12.71 15.85
CA MET A 80 15.38 11.37 16.04
C MET A 80 14.56 11.29 17.33
N GLY A 81 13.32 10.80 17.24
CA GLY A 81 12.44 10.55 18.38
C GLY A 81 11.99 11.79 19.16
N CYS A 82 12.28 13.01 18.68
CA CYS A 82 12.09 14.24 19.44
C CYS A 82 10.69 14.43 20.03
N PHE A 83 9.65 13.91 19.37
CA PHE A 83 8.25 13.95 19.82
C PHE A 83 7.68 12.53 20.06
N GLN A 84 8.51 11.51 20.12
CA GLN A 84 8.02 10.15 20.32
C GLN A 84 7.17 10.03 21.58
N GLY A 85 5.97 9.47 21.47
CA GLY A 85 5.09 9.20 22.59
C GLY A 85 4.42 10.45 23.20
N LEU A 86 4.33 11.56 22.48
CA LEU A 86 3.51 12.70 22.85
C LEU A 86 2.03 12.38 22.58
N THR A 87 1.45 11.56 23.45
CA THR A 87 0.11 10.99 23.23
C THR A 87 -1.03 12.00 23.31
N SER A 88 -0.81 13.19 23.89
CA SER A 88 -1.79 14.28 23.95
C SER A 88 -1.56 15.37 22.92
N LEU A 89 -0.55 15.26 22.06
CA LEU A 89 -0.28 16.27 21.02
C LEU A 89 -1.31 16.13 19.90
N GLU A 90 -2.20 17.10 19.77
CA GLU A 90 -3.29 17.10 18.78
C GLU A 90 -2.86 17.72 17.44
N SER A 91 -1.99 18.72 17.49
CA SER A 91 -1.48 19.42 16.32
C SER A 91 -0.11 20.04 16.57
N ILE A 92 0.66 20.19 15.49
CA ILE A 92 1.94 20.92 15.51
C ILE A 92 2.15 21.57 14.14
N THR A 93 2.68 22.79 14.16
CA THR A 93 3.07 23.49 12.92
C THR A 93 4.56 23.29 12.70
N LEU A 94 4.91 22.69 11.58
CA LEU A 94 6.30 22.53 11.15
C LEU A 94 6.77 23.79 10.41
N PRO A 95 8.01 24.26 10.66
CA PRO A 95 8.52 25.44 9.98
C PRO A 95 8.85 25.15 8.51
N GLU A 96 8.68 26.15 7.65
CA GLU A 96 8.95 26.05 6.21
C GLU A 96 10.44 25.78 5.88
N SER A 97 11.34 26.09 6.83
CA SER A 97 12.77 25.79 6.74
C SER A 97 13.13 24.32 6.88
N LEU A 98 12.15 23.48 7.29
CA LEU A 98 12.41 22.07 7.59
C LEU A 98 12.76 21.29 6.32
N THR A 99 13.89 20.60 6.37
CA THR A 99 14.39 19.73 5.28
C THR A 99 14.45 18.26 5.67
N GLU A 100 14.43 17.95 6.98
CA GLU A 100 14.54 16.60 7.47
C GLU A 100 13.63 16.33 8.67
N ILE A 101 12.89 15.22 8.61
CA ILE A 101 12.13 14.64 9.72
C ILE A 101 12.90 13.39 10.16
N GLY A 102 13.45 13.42 11.37
CA GLY A 102 14.26 12.32 11.92
C GLY A 102 13.46 11.03 12.11
N SER A 103 14.18 9.92 12.26
CA SER A 103 13.57 8.63 12.57
C SER A 103 12.74 8.71 13.86
N MET A 104 11.57 8.07 13.87
CA MET A 104 10.64 8.04 15.02
C MET A 104 10.17 9.43 15.50
N ALA A 105 10.37 10.52 14.75
CA ALA A 105 10.10 11.87 15.24
C ALA A 105 8.67 12.03 15.80
N PHE A 106 7.65 11.45 15.16
CA PHE A 106 6.25 11.47 15.59
C PHE A 106 5.71 10.08 15.94
N ALA A 107 6.60 9.11 16.24
CA ALA A 107 6.16 7.78 16.60
C ALA A 107 5.28 7.81 17.85
N GLN A 108 4.15 7.09 17.82
CA GLN A 108 3.20 6.99 18.93
C GLN A 108 2.56 8.33 19.38
N CYS A 109 2.52 9.35 18.51
CA CYS A 109 1.73 10.55 18.73
C CYS A 109 0.25 10.24 18.43
N SER A 110 -0.43 9.54 19.33
CA SER A 110 -1.75 8.94 19.09
C SER A 110 -2.91 9.93 18.94
N SER A 111 -2.76 11.15 19.45
CA SER A 111 -3.74 12.23 19.27
C SER A 111 -3.46 13.15 18.08
N LEU A 112 -2.29 13.01 17.43
CA LEU A 112 -1.91 13.79 16.26
C LEU A 112 -2.69 13.31 15.04
N THR A 113 -3.79 13.98 14.71
CA THR A 113 -4.69 13.56 13.63
C THR A 113 -4.34 14.18 12.28
N GLN A 114 -3.70 15.34 12.29
CA GLN A 114 -3.33 16.08 11.09
C GLN A 114 -1.92 16.61 11.18
N LEU A 115 -1.18 16.57 10.08
CA LEU A 115 0.15 17.14 9.96
C LEU A 115 0.39 17.58 8.52
N THR A 116 0.81 18.83 8.36
CA THR A 116 1.29 19.33 7.07
C THR A 116 2.80 19.20 7.01
N ILE A 117 3.30 18.42 6.06
CA ILE A 117 4.75 18.31 5.80
C ILE A 117 5.15 19.45 4.86
N PRO A 118 6.10 20.32 5.26
CA PRO A 118 6.57 21.43 4.44
C PRO A 118 7.14 20.97 3.09
N ALA A 119 6.93 21.79 2.06
CA ALA A 119 7.37 21.50 0.70
C ALA A 119 8.92 21.44 0.52
N GLY A 120 9.68 21.87 1.53
CA GLY A 120 11.14 21.79 1.57
C GLY A 120 11.70 20.45 2.08
N VAL A 121 10.86 19.58 2.66
CA VAL A 121 11.32 18.33 3.28
C VAL A 121 11.83 17.36 2.22
N LYS A 122 13.08 16.93 2.38
CA LYS A 122 13.80 16.01 1.50
C LYS A 122 13.98 14.61 2.08
N THR A 123 14.06 14.52 3.39
CA THR A 123 14.32 13.24 4.09
C THR A 123 13.30 13.01 5.19
N ILE A 124 12.73 11.81 5.22
CA ILE A 124 11.87 11.34 6.32
C ILE A 124 12.45 10.01 6.80
N GLY A 125 12.80 9.94 8.07
CA GLY A 125 13.50 8.80 8.67
C GLY A 125 12.60 7.58 8.92
N ASP A 126 13.23 6.48 9.33
CA ASP A 126 12.52 5.23 9.68
C ASP A 126 11.50 5.47 10.79
N ARG A 127 10.32 4.84 10.66
CA ARG A 127 9.24 4.91 11.67
C ARG A 127 8.83 6.33 12.05
N ALA A 128 9.05 7.32 11.19
CA ALA A 128 8.80 8.72 11.55
C ALA A 128 7.38 8.97 12.09
N PHE A 129 6.39 8.24 11.59
CA PHE A 129 4.98 8.34 12.01
C PHE A 129 4.42 7.00 12.53
N TYR A 130 5.28 6.08 12.97
CA TYR A 130 4.89 4.78 13.52
C TYR A 130 3.80 4.91 14.59
N ALA A 131 2.71 4.18 14.47
CA ALA A 131 1.59 4.15 15.42
C ALA A 131 1.06 5.55 15.81
N SER A 132 1.14 6.53 14.88
CA SER A 132 0.56 7.86 15.06
C SER A 132 -0.96 7.85 14.86
N GLY A 133 -1.62 8.91 15.34
CA GLY A 133 -3.07 9.10 15.20
C GLY A 133 -3.51 9.70 13.86
N LEU A 134 -2.60 9.92 12.92
CA LEU A 134 -2.89 10.57 11.64
C LEU A 134 -4.05 9.91 10.90
N THR A 135 -4.95 10.75 10.36
CA THR A 135 -6.06 10.33 9.51
C THR A 135 -5.74 10.50 8.04
N ASP A 136 -5.09 11.60 7.70
CA ASP A 136 -4.71 11.96 6.34
C ASP A 136 -3.27 12.46 6.32
N ILE A 137 -2.54 12.16 5.24
CA ILE A 137 -1.20 12.69 5.05
C ILE A 137 -0.87 12.86 3.57
N VAL A 138 -0.14 13.94 3.26
CA VAL A 138 0.42 14.19 1.93
C VAL A 138 1.93 14.22 2.02
N LEU A 139 2.59 13.35 1.26
CA LEU A 139 4.05 13.37 1.09
C LEU A 139 4.40 14.28 -0.09
N PRO A 140 5.16 15.37 0.14
CA PRO A 140 5.47 16.33 -0.91
C PRO A 140 6.43 15.75 -1.96
N GLN A 141 6.42 16.36 -3.14
CA GLN A 141 7.29 15.98 -4.26
C GLN A 141 8.79 16.14 -3.96
N SER A 142 9.13 17.00 -3.01
CA SER A 142 10.52 17.26 -2.59
C SER A 142 11.19 16.09 -1.89
N VAL A 143 10.43 15.09 -1.43
CA VAL A 143 10.98 13.95 -0.69
C VAL A 143 11.85 13.09 -1.61
N GLU A 144 13.12 13.02 -1.28
CA GLU A 144 14.16 12.27 -1.97
C GLU A 144 14.51 10.95 -1.26
N ARG A 145 14.21 10.86 0.05
CA ARG A 145 14.45 9.65 0.87
C ARG A 145 13.35 9.42 1.86
N MET A 146 12.83 8.20 1.90
CA MET A 146 11.88 7.71 2.90
C MET A 146 12.45 6.50 3.63
N GLY A 147 12.34 6.51 4.94
CA GLY A 147 12.68 5.39 5.80
C GLY A 147 11.62 4.29 5.75
N LYS A 148 11.97 3.11 6.26
CA LYS A 148 11.06 1.97 6.41
C LYS A 148 10.05 2.19 7.54
N TYR A 149 8.92 1.44 7.49
CA TYR A 149 7.87 1.47 8.52
C TYR A 149 7.26 2.85 8.72
N LEU A 150 7.18 3.66 7.65
CA LEU A 150 6.90 5.10 7.76
C LEU A 150 5.60 5.37 8.51
N PHE A 151 4.49 4.74 8.10
CA PHE A 151 3.16 4.80 8.72
C PHE A 151 2.71 3.46 9.30
N TYR A 152 3.66 2.59 9.69
CA TYR A 152 3.34 1.28 10.23
C TYR A 152 2.44 1.38 11.45
N ALA A 153 1.37 0.57 11.48
CA ALA A 153 0.43 0.47 12.59
C ALA A 153 -0.29 1.80 12.95
N CYS A 154 -0.55 2.67 11.97
CA CYS A 154 -1.38 3.86 12.15
C CYS A 154 -2.88 3.48 12.13
N PRO A 155 -3.55 3.39 13.31
CA PRO A 155 -4.86 2.75 13.38
C PRO A 155 -6.00 3.61 12.79
N ASN A 156 -5.74 4.90 12.60
CA ASN A 156 -6.73 5.87 12.13
C ASN A 156 -6.45 6.38 10.71
N LEU A 157 -5.36 5.93 10.08
CA LEU A 157 -4.97 6.43 8.76
C LEU A 157 -5.98 5.97 7.70
N GLU A 158 -6.66 6.92 7.07
CA GLU A 158 -7.71 6.69 6.07
C GLU A 158 -7.23 7.03 4.65
N ARG A 159 -6.36 8.04 4.53
CA ARG A 159 -5.86 8.51 3.23
C ARG A 159 -4.38 8.85 3.25
N VAL A 160 -3.68 8.39 2.21
CA VAL A 160 -2.29 8.77 1.92
C VAL A 160 -2.19 9.26 0.49
N GLU A 161 -1.60 10.44 0.29
CA GLU A 161 -1.24 10.96 -1.02
C GLU A 161 0.28 11.07 -1.14
N VAL A 162 0.85 10.40 -2.14
CA VAL A 162 2.29 10.41 -2.42
C VAL A 162 2.51 11.25 -3.68
N LYS A 163 3.31 12.31 -3.59
CA LYS A 163 3.66 13.16 -4.75
C LYS A 163 5.08 12.91 -5.27
N THR A 164 5.93 12.29 -4.46
CA THR A 164 7.27 11.89 -4.89
C THR A 164 7.23 10.60 -5.70
N THR A 165 8.15 10.46 -6.67
CA THR A 165 8.24 9.29 -7.55
C THR A 165 9.25 8.23 -7.07
N ILE A 166 9.87 8.43 -5.90
CA ILE A 166 10.77 7.42 -5.34
C ILE A 166 9.99 6.17 -4.93
N ALA A 167 10.65 5.00 -5.00
CA ALA A 167 10.03 3.74 -4.60
C ALA A 167 9.43 3.81 -3.19
N LEU A 168 8.25 3.21 -2.99
CA LEU A 168 7.71 3.09 -1.64
C LEU A 168 8.59 2.15 -0.81
N PRO A 169 8.93 2.51 0.43
CA PRO A 169 9.78 1.69 1.28
C PRO A 169 9.04 0.46 1.81
N GLU A 170 9.81 -0.44 2.44
CA GLU A 170 9.29 -1.58 3.19
C GLU A 170 8.33 -1.11 4.31
N ASP A 171 7.21 -1.82 4.47
CA ASP A 171 6.18 -1.55 5.49
C ASP A 171 5.67 -0.09 5.49
N PHE A 172 5.53 0.50 4.32
CA PHE A 172 5.14 1.92 4.15
C PHE A 172 3.88 2.29 4.94
N CYS A 173 2.76 1.58 4.72
CA CYS A 173 1.48 1.71 5.43
C CYS A 173 1.00 0.36 5.99
N SER A 174 1.92 -0.55 6.31
CA SER A 174 1.57 -1.85 6.85
C SER A 174 0.77 -1.73 8.16
N GLN A 175 -0.23 -2.60 8.35
CA GLN A 175 -1.12 -2.62 9.52
C GLN A 175 -1.91 -1.31 9.73
N CYS A 176 -2.39 -0.69 8.64
CA CYS A 176 -3.30 0.45 8.68
C CYS A 176 -4.73 -0.01 8.33
N PRO A 177 -5.52 -0.53 9.30
CA PRO A 177 -6.78 -1.21 9.01
C PRO A 177 -7.87 -0.29 8.45
N LYS A 178 -7.79 1.02 8.69
CA LYS A 178 -8.75 2.01 8.17
C LYS A 178 -8.34 2.65 6.85
N LEU A 179 -7.15 2.31 6.30
CA LEU A 179 -6.68 2.90 5.05
C LEU A 179 -7.61 2.52 3.89
N GLN A 180 -8.27 3.51 3.31
CA GLN A 180 -9.25 3.37 2.22
C GLN A 180 -8.74 3.91 0.90
N SER A 181 -7.89 4.94 0.95
CA SER A 181 -7.45 5.67 -0.24
C SER A 181 -5.94 5.87 -0.25
N VAL A 182 -5.33 5.45 -1.35
CA VAL A 182 -3.92 5.71 -1.65
C VAL A 182 -3.82 6.34 -3.03
N VAL A 183 -3.28 7.55 -3.08
CA VAL A 183 -3.03 8.27 -4.34
C VAL A 183 -1.53 8.20 -4.63
N LEU A 184 -1.19 7.55 -5.73
CA LEU A 184 0.19 7.34 -6.18
C LEU A 184 0.49 8.20 -7.41
N PRO A 185 1.69 8.77 -7.55
CA PRO A 185 2.06 9.63 -8.66
C PRO A 185 2.39 8.83 -9.91
N ASP A 186 2.16 9.43 -11.07
CA ASP A 186 2.77 8.97 -12.30
C ASP A 186 4.31 9.04 -12.18
N GLY A 187 5.00 8.01 -12.67
CA GLY A 187 6.45 7.88 -12.55
C GLY A 187 6.92 7.01 -11.37
N LEU A 188 6.03 6.62 -10.45
CA LEU A 188 6.37 5.62 -9.44
C LEU A 188 6.58 4.25 -10.11
N GLU A 189 7.75 3.63 -9.91
CA GLU A 189 8.09 2.36 -10.57
C GLU A 189 7.99 1.12 -9.66
N GLU A 190 8.06 1.29 -8.34
CA GLU A 190 8.15 0.15 -7.42
C GLU A 190 7.33 0.35 -6.15
N ILE A 191 6.56 -0.68 -5.77
CA ILE A 191 5.89 -0.80 -4.48
C ILE A 191 6.73 -1.74 -3.60
N GLY A 192 7.17 -1.24 -2.44
CA GLY A 192 8.07 -1.95 -1.52
C GLY A 192 7.46 -3.18 -0.86
N MET A 193 8.30 -3.93 -0.15
CA MET A 193 7.87 -5.12 0.60
C MET A 193 6.81 -4.73 1.63
N THR A 194 5.76 -5.54 1.74
CA THR A 194 4.70 -5.40 2.75
C THR A 194 4.11 -3.99 2.89
N SER A 195 4.25 -3.14 1.82
CA SER A 195 3.89 -1.72 1.88
C SER A 195 2.46 -1.46 2.34
N PHE A 196 1.51 -2.34 2.00
CA PHE A 196 0.09 -2.24 2.37
C PHE A 196 -0.43 -3.52 3.06
N TYR A 197 0.47 -4.25 3.72
CA TYR A 197 0.10 -5.47 4.45
C TYR A 197 -0.94 -5.18 5.55
N VAL A 198 -2.00 -5.99 5.61
CA VAL A 198 -3.12 -5.84 6.56
C VAL A 198 -3.86 -4.49 6.46
N CYS A 199 -3.91 -3.89 5.26
CA CYS A 199 -4.79 -2.74 4.98
C CYS A 199 -6.19 -3.23 4.60
N THR A 200 -6.96 -3.71 5.57
CA THR A 200 -8.21 -4.42 5.34
C THR A 200 -9.34 -3.56 4.77
N SER A 201 -9.29 -2.24 4.94
CA SER A 201 -10.24 -1.29 4.35
C SER A 201 -9.85 -0.82 2.94
N LEU A 202 -8.66 -1.18 2.44
CA LEU A 202 -8.21 -0.84 1.09
C LEU A 202 -8.88 -1.79 0.08
N THR A 203 -10.05 -1.40 -0.43
CA THR A 203 -10.88 -2.23 -1.30
C THR A 203 -10.62 -2.02 -2.78
N THR A 204 -10.02 -0.89 -3.14
CA THR A 204 -9.66 -0.52 -4.52
C THR A 204 -8.29 0.14 -4.53
N LEU A 205 -7.52 -0.09 -5.58
CA LEU A 205 -6.24 0.56 -5.80
C LEU A 205 -6.01 0.79 -7.29
N ASN A 206 -5.71 2.03 -7.64
CA ASN A 206 -5.30 2.38 -8.99
C ASN A 206 -3.77 2.49 -9.02
N LEU A 207 -3.11 1.48 -9.58
CA LEU A 207 -1.67 1.53 -9.82
C LEU A 207 -1.39 2.40 -11.06
N PRO A 208 -0.49 3.38 -10.96
CA PRO A 208 -0.01 4.11 -12.13
C PRO A 208 0.58 3.16 -13.17
N SER A 209 0.44 3.52 -14.45
CA SER A 209 1.00 2.72 -15.54
C SER A 209 2.54 2.68 -15.56
N SER A 210 3.21 3.47 -14.75
CA SER A 210 4.65 3.46 -14.53
C SER A 210 5.13 2.35 -13.61
N VAL A 211 4.25 1.73 -12.82
CA VAL A 211 4.64 0.68 -11.86
C VAL A 211 5.05 -0.57 -12.62
N LYS A 212 6.27 -1.03 -12.33
CA LYS A 212 6.90 -2.22 -12.93
C LYS A 212 7.03 -3.37 -11.94
N ARG A 213 7.25 -3.07 -10.67
CA ARG A 213 7.59 -4.09 -9.65
C ARG A 213 6.73 -3.96 -8.41
N LEU A 214 6.11 -5.06 -8.05
CA LEU A 214 5.46 -5.27 -6.76
C LEU A 214 6.33 -6.23 -5.95
N LYS A 215 6.75 -5.83 -4.75
CA LYS A 215 7.64 -6.64 -3.92
C LYS A 215 6.87 -7.68 -3.09
N TYR A 216 7.62 -8.48 -2.32
CA TYR A 216 7.08 -9.47 -1.39
C TYR A 216 5.92 -8.92 -0.54
N GLY A 217 4.79 -9.60 -0.51
CA GLY A 217 3.66 -9.30 0.36
C GLY A 217 3.06 -7.89 0.22
N ALA A 218 3.35 -7.15 -0.87
CA ALA A 218 3.04 -5.72 -0.98
C ALA A 218 1.57 -5.38 -0.70
N PHE A 219 0.64 -6.26 -1.05
CA PHE A 219 -0.80 -6.14 -0.86
C PHE A 219 -1.42 -7.35 -0.14
N ALA A 220 -0.62 -8.11 0.62
CA ALA A 220 -1.13 -9.26 1.35
C ALA A 220 -2.12 -8.81 2.45
N SER A 221 -3.15 -9.61 2.69
CA SER A 221 -4.21 -9.35 3.68
C SER A 221 -4.93 -8.00 3.48
N THR A 222 -5.05 -7.52 2.23
CA THR A 222 -5.81 -6.30 1.90
C THR A 222 -7.27 -6.59 1.62
N GLY A 223 -8.11 -5.54 1.70
CA GLY A 223 -9.53 -5.58 1.36
C GLY A 223 -9.84 -5.57 -0.14
N LEU A 224 -8.83 -5.64 -1.01
CA LEU A 224 -9.00 -5.55 -2.47
C LEU A 224 -9.99 -6.59 -2.99
N LYS A 225 -10.97 -6.15 -3.80
CA LYS A 225 -12.02 -7.01 -4.36
C LYS A 225 -11.72 -7.50 -5.77
N SER A 226 -11.04 -6.70 -6.54
CA SER A 226 -10.63 -7.04 -7.91
C SER A 226 -9.24 -6.46 -8.20
N LEU A 227 -8.53 -7.11 -9.10
CA LEU A 227 -7.21 -6.69 -9.52
C LEU A 227 -7.11 -6.78 -11.04
N THR A 228 -6.71 -5.68 -11.67
CA THR A 228 -6.27 -5.63 -13.06
C THR A 228 -4.92 -4.96 -13.10
N LEU A 229 -3.93 -5.61 -13.70
CA LEU A 229 -2.58 -5.09 -13.82
C LEU A 229 -2.29 -4.59 -15.23
N SER A 230 -1.52 -3.50 -15.30
CA SER A 230 -1.09 -2.90 -16.56
C SER A 230 0.01 -3.73 -17.25
N PRO A 231 0.22 -3.56 -18.57
CA PRO A 231 1.31 -4.20 -19.30
C PRO A 231 2.72 -3.82 -18.80
N SER A 232 2.85 -2.74 -18.04
CA SER A 232 4.13 -2.30 -17.48
C SER A 232 4.62 -3.16 -16.32
N ILE A 233 3.74 -3.97 -15.71
CA ILE A 233 4.14 -4.86 -14.63
C ILE A 233 5.03 -5.97 -15.18
N GLU A 234 6.27 -5.98 -14.71
CA GLU A 234 7.32 -6.94 -15.07
C GLU A 234 7.51 -8.02 -14.00
N ARG A 235 7.22 -7.69 -12.72
CA ARG A 235 7.42 -8.60 -11.60
C ARG A 235 6.38 -8.43 -10.51
N ILE A 236 5.85 -9.58 -10.06
CA ILE A 236 5.00 -9.72 -8.87
C ILE A 236 5.76 -10.59 -7.89
N GLY A 237 6.08 -10.07 -6.71
CA GLY A 237 6.82 -10.78 -5.67
C GLY A 237 6.02 -11.88 -5.00
N GLU A 238 6.72 -12.73 -4.25
CA GLU A 238 6.11 -13.79 -3.47
C GLU A 238 5.04 -13.24 -2.52
N TYR A 239 3.94 -13.97 -2.35
CA TYR A 239 2.83 -13.65 -1.43
C TYR A 239 2.21 -12.26 -1.66
N CYS A 240 2.42 -11.63 -2.82
CA CYS A 240 2.07 -10.23 -3.07
C CYS A 240 0.60 -9.90 -2.77
N PHE A 241 -0.33 -10.78 -3.07
CA PHE A 241 -1.77 -10.64 -2.84
C PHE A 241 -2.34 -11.75 -1.94
N SER A 242 -1.47 -12.46 -1.21
CA SER A 242 -1.90 -13.52 -0.30
C SER A 242 -2.92 -13.02 0.73
N GLU A 243 -3.87 -13.88 1.12
CA GLU A 243 -4.89 -13.58 2.14
C GLU A 243 -5.79 -12.36 1.82
N SER A 244 -5.76 -11.84 0.58
CA SER A 244 -6.60 -10.71 0.19
C SER A 244 -8.04 -11.14 -0.11
N TYR A 245 -8.97 -10.18 -0.06
CA TYR A 245 -10.40 -10.42 -0.31
C TYR A 245 -10.77 -10.41 -1.80
N LEU A 246 -9.81 -10.68 -2.69
CA LEU A 246 -10.02 -10.71 -4.13
C LEU A 246 -11.14 -11.70 -4.52
N GLU A 247 -12.07 -11.24 -5.31
CA GLU A 247 -13.14 -12.05 -5.93
C GLU A 247 -12.78 -12.43 -7.36
N SER A 248 -12.02 -11.59 -8.06
CA SER A 248 -11.51 -11.84 -9.40
C SER A 248 -10.14 -11.23 -9.63
N VAL A 249 -9.35 -11.88 -10.48
CA VAL A 249 -8.02 -11.42 -10.91
C VAL A 249 -7.92 -11.52 -12.43
N ASP A 250 -7.56 -10.43 -13.09
CA ASP A 250 -7.25 -10.42 -14.51
C ASP A 250 -5.82 -9.92 -14.76
N LEU A 251 -4.92 -10.85 -15.08
CA LEU A 251 -3.53 -10.60 -15.42
C LEU A 251 -3.24 -10.71 -16.92
N SER A 252 -4.28 -10.84 -17.76
CA SER A 252 -4.13 -11.09 -19.20
C SER A 252 -3.27 -10.05 -19.92
N GLN A 253 -3.24 -8.83 -19.41
CA GLN A 253 -2.46 -7.72 -19.97
C GLN A 253 -1.06 -7.57 -19.37
N ALA A 254 -0.77 -8.20 -18.23
CA ALA A 254 0.52 -8.08 -17.57
C ALA A 254 1.61 -8.85 -18.32
N ASN A 255 2.79 -8.26 -18.46
CA ASN A 255 3.96 -8.89 -19.11
C ASN A 255 4.79 -9.76 -18.15
N VAL A 256 4.10 -10.48 -17.27
CA VAL A 256 4.72 -11.31 -16.24
C VAL A 256 4.91 -12.72 -16.78
N THR A 257 6.15 -13.20 -16.77
CA THR A 257 6.50 -14.57 -17.21
C THR A 257 6.51 -15.59 -16.08
N THR A 258 6.55 -15.13 -14.84
CA THR A 258 6.59 -15.97 -13.63
C THR A 258 5.61 -15.44 -12.61
N LEU A 259 4.75 -16.30 -12.07
CA LEU A 259 4.05 -16.05 -10.81
C LEU A 259 4.85 -16.71 -9.69
N GLU A 260 5.39 -15.88 -8.81
CA GLU A 260 6.23 -16.28 -7.68
C GLU A 260 5.41 -17.02 -6.62
N LYS A 261 6.08 -17.63 -5.64
CA LYS A 261 5.46 -18.45 -4.59
C LYS A 261 4.31 -17.71 -3.89
N GLY A 262 3.18 -18.39 -3.74
CA GLY A 262 2.05 -17.95 -2.91
C GLY A 262 1.38 -16.64 -3.35
N THR A 263 1.59 -16.18 -4.59
CA THR A 263 1.11 -14.84 -5.04
C THR A 263 -0.35 -14.56 -4.67
N PHE A 264 -1.24 -15.54 -4.78
CA PHE A 264 -2.67 -15.46 -4.45
C PHE A 264 -3.09 -16.50 -3.39
N SER A 265 -2.14 -17.04 -2.61
CA SER A 265 -2.47 -18.03 -1.59
C SER A 265 -3.48 -17.49 -0.58
N PHE A 266 -4.36 -18.35 -0.08
CA PHE A 266 -5.39 -18.03 0.91
C PHE A 266 -6.40 -16.94 0.46
N CYS A 267 -6.52 -16.62 -0.83
CA CYS A 267 -7.58 -15.76 -1.36
C CYS A 267 -8.92 -16.52 -1.38
N GLN A 268 -9.54 -16.68 -0.22
CA GLN A 268 -10.72 -17.54 -0.04
C GLN A 268 -11.97 -17.05 -0.80
N SER A 269 -12.03 -15.78 -1.18
CA SER A 269 -13.14 -15.20 -1.95
C SER A 269 -12.92 -15.26 -3.48
N LEU A 270 -11.73 -15.69 -3.94
CA LEU A 270 -11.35 -15.67 -5.35
C LEU A 270 -12.13 -16.72 -6.14
N LYS A 271 -12.96 -16.27 -7.07
CA LYS A 271 -13.82 -17.10 -7.91
C LYS A 271 -13.23 -17.34 -9.30
N GLU A 272 -12.57 -16.32 -9.85
CA GLU A 272 -12.08 -16.32 -11.23
C GLU A 272 -10.65 -15.77 -11.29
N ALA A 273 -9.78 -16.44 -12.04
CA ALA A 273 -8.41 -16.01 -12.27
C ALA A 273 -8.06 -16.14 -13.75
N THR A 274 -7.66 -15.03 -14.39
CA THR A 274 -7.07 -15.02 -15.72
C THR A 274 -5.57 -14.79 -15.60
N LEU A 275 -4.77 -15.75 -16.07
CA LEU A 275 -3.31 -15.72 -16.01
C LEU A 275 -2.73 -14.86 -17.15
N PRO A 276 -1.46 -14.40 -17.03
CA PRO A 276 -0.80 -13.69 -18.10
C PRO A 276 -0.62 -14.56 -19.35
N THR A 277 -0.80 -13.97 -20.53
CA THR A 277 -0.50 -14.67 -21.80
C THR A 277 0.98 -15.03 -21.93
N SER A 278 1.86 -14.22 -21.35
CA SER A 278 3.31 -14.40 -21.30
C SER A 278 3.81 -15.39 -20.26
N LEU A 279 2.91 -15.98 -19.45
CA LEU A 279 3.30 -16.85 -18.34
C LEU A 279 4.01 -18.10 -18.85
N THR A 280 5.18 -18.40 -18.29
CA THR A 280 5.97 -19.60 -18.58
C THR A 280 6.18 -20.47 -17.34
N TYR A 281 6.07 -19.88 -16.16
CA TYR A 281 6.31 -20.57 -14.89
C TYR A 281 5.33 -20.14 -13.79
N LEU A 282 4.76 -21.13 -13.11
CA LEU A 282 3.87 -20.98 -11.96
C LEU A 282 4.50 -21.69 -10.75
N ALA A 283 4.96 -20.91 -9.79
CA ALA A 283 5.60 -21.44 -8.58
C ALA A 283 4.60 -22.12 -7.64
N GLU A 284 5.11 -22.64 -6.53
CA GLU A 284 4.29 -23.32 -5.52
C GLU A 284 3.28 -22.39 -4.85
N ASP A 285 2.22 -22.94 -4.32
CA ASP A 285 1.22 -22.30 -3.45
C ASP A 285 0.49 -21.09 -4.07
N ASN A 286 0.57 -20.89 -5.39
CA ASN A 286 -0.01 -19.68 -6.03
C ASN A 286 -1.51 -19.53 -5.75
N PHE A 287 -2.28 -20.62 -5.84
CA PHE A 287 -3.71 -20.67 -5.56
C PHE A 287 -4.03 -21.67 -4.45
N TYR A 288 -3.10 -21.80 -3.49
CA TYR A 288 -3.32 -22.65 -2.32
C TYR A 288 -4.40 -22.05 -1.42
N SER A 289 -5.34 -22.88 -0.97
CA SER A 289 -6.47 -22.46 -0.11
C SER A 289 -7.39 -21.37 -0.74
N CYS A 290 -7.53 -21.37 -2.09
CA CYS A 290 -8.49 -20.55 -2.81
C CYS A 290 -9.82 -21.32 -2.98
N GLY A 291 -10.52 -21.61 -1.86
CA GLY A 291 -11.67 -22.53 -1.85
C GLY A 291 -12.87 -22.13 -2.71
N ALA A 292 -13.00 -20.86 -3.09
CA ALA A 292 -14.07 -20.38 -3.98
C ALA A 292 -13.70 -20.39 -5.47
N LEU A 293 -12.44 -20.74 -5.83
CA LEU A 293 -11.95 -20.67 -7.21
C LEU A 293 -12.59 -21.74 -8.10
N VAL A 294 -13.44 -21.32 -9.02
CA VAL A 294 -14.21 -22.21 -9.92
C VAL A 294 -13.82 -22.03 -11.39
N SER A 295 -13.08 -20.98 -11.72
CA SER A 295 -12.67 -20.67 -13.09
C SER A 295 -11.22 -20.20 -13.13
N VAL A 296 -10.40 -20.88 -13.91
CA VAL A 296 -9.03 -20.48 -14.23
C VAL A 296 -8.91 -20.36 -15.74
N THR A 297 -8.44 -19.22 -16.22
CA THR A 297 -8.13 -19.02 -17.64
C THR A 297 -6.63 -18.91 -17.83
N SER A 298 -6.05 -19.79 -18.63
CA SER A 298 -4.66 -19.73 -19.06
C SER A 298 -4.60 -19.45 -20.57
N PRO A 299 -4.39 -18.19 -20.98
CA PRO A 299 -4.39 -17.84 -22.41
C PRO A 299 -3.08 -18.16 -23.12
N SER A 300 -2.08 -18.70 -22.41
CA SER A 300 -0.81 -19.11 -23.00
C SER A 300 -1.02 -20.26 -24.01
N PRO A 301 -0.43 -20.15 -25.22
CA PRO A 301 -0.53 -21.21 -26.23
C PRO A 301 0.28 -22.47 -25.84
N VAL A 302 1.23 -22.36 -24.91
CA VAL A 302 2.01 -23.46 -24.37
C VAL A 302 1.71 -23.55 -22.86
N PRO A 303 1.38 -24.73 -22.32
CA PRO A 303 1.16 -24.88 -20.89
C PRO A 303 2.36 -24.40 -20.08
N PRO A 304 2.22 -23.40 -19.19
CA PRO A 304 3.29 -23.00 -18.31
C PRO A 304 3.77 -24.15 -17.43
N VAL A 305 5.05 -24.20 -17.11
CA VAL A 305 5.56 -25.15 -16.11
C VAL A 305 4.96 -24.80 -14.77
N ALA A 306 4.12 -25.67 -14.23
CA ALA A 306 3.48 -25.49 -12.94
C ALA A 306 4.06 -26.46 -11.89
N ARG A 307 4.29 -25.96 -10.67
CA ARG A 307 4.71 -26.79 -9.54
C ARG A 307 3.52 -27.56 -8.96
N LEU A 308 3.80 -28.68 -8.31
CA LEU A 308 2.76 -29.63 -7.85
C LEU A 308 1.69 -28.97 -6.96
N LEU A 309 2.07 -28.03 -6.12
CA LEU A 309 1.19 -27.30 -5.19
C LEU A 309 0.77 -25.92 -5.70
N SER A 310 0.99 -25.59 -6.98
CA SER A 310 0.53 -24.29 -7.56
C SER A 310 -0.98 -24.10 -7.40
N PHE A 311 -1.74 -25.20 -7.45
CA PHE A 311 -3.17 -25.26 -7.13
C PHE A 311 -3.36 -26.37 -6.08
N ASP A 312 -4.18 -26.11 -5.05
CA ASP A 312 -4.54 -27.18 -4.13
C ASP A 312 -5.51 -28.21 -4.77
N ASN A 313 -5.77 -29.31 -4.06
CA ASN A 313 -6.63 -30.36 -4.59
C ASN A 313 -8.08 -29.89 -4.75
N ASN A 314 -8.57 -29.02 -3.86
CA ASN A 314 -9.94 -28.51 -3.95
C ASN A 314 -10.12 -27.72 -5.24
N VAL A 315 -9.18 -26.81 -5.56
CA VAL A 315 -9.21 -26.08 -6.83
C VAL A 315 -9.21 -27.02 -8.02
N LYS A 316 -8.28 -27.99 -8.06
CA LYS A 316 -8.19 -28.95 -9.18
C LYS A 316 -9.45 -29.78 -9.37
N THR A 317 -10.17 -30.13 -8.30
CA THR A 317 -11.37 -30.99 -8.35
C THR A 317 -12.67 -30.23 -8.63
N GLN A 318 -12.70 -28.91 -8.54
CA GLN A 318 -13.92 -28.09 -8.74
C GLN A 318 -13.82 -27.08 -9.87
N ALA A 319 -12.61 -26.55 -10.16
CA ALA A 319 -12.46 -25.48 -11.13
C ALA A 319 -12.41 -26.00 -12.57
N THR A 320 -13.00 -25.21 -13.48
CA THR A 320 -12.81 -25.39 -14.92
C THR A 320 -11.61 -24.56 -15.37
N LEU A 321 -10.69 -25.21 -16.08
CA LEU A 321 -9.56 -24.56 -16.76
C LEU A 321 -9.96 -24.23 -18.20
N TYR A 322 -9.84 -22.96 -18.59
CA TYR A 322 -10.04 -22.51 -19.96
C TYR A 322 -8.70 -22.20 -20.62
N VAL A 323 -8.47 -22.76 -21.80
CA VAL A 323 -7.20 -22.66 -22.55
C VAL A 323 -7.47 -22.37 -24.02
N PRO A 324 -6.49 -21.92 -24.81
CA PRO A 324 -6.69 -21.79 -26.26
C PRO A 324 -7.13 -23.12 -26.88
N ASP A 325 -8.11 -23.07 -27.79
CA ASP A 325 -8.68 -24.28 -28.40
C ASP A 325 -7.61 -25.14 -29.05
N ALA A 326 -6.63 -24.51 -29.71
CA ALA A 326 -5.49 -25.19 -30.35
C ALA A 326 -4.55 -25.88 -29.36
N SER A 327 -4.53 -25.47 -28.10
CA SER A 327 -3.63 -25.99 -27.05
C SER A 327 -4.31 -27.00 -26.11
N LEU A 328 -5.57 -27.31 -26.36
CA LEU A 328 -6.38 -28.16 -25.47
C LEU A 328 -5.69 -29.51 -25.18
N ALA A 329 -5.17 -30.16 -26.22
CA ALA A 329 -4.50 -31.46 -26.09
C ALA A 329 -3.20 -31.37 -25.25
N ASP A 330 -2.46 -30.27 -25.38
CA ASP A 330 -1.21 -30.08 -24.66
C ASP A 330 -1.49 -29.87 -23.16
N TYR A 331 -2.51 -29.06 -22.78
CA TYR A 331 -2.90 -28.87 -21.40
C TYR A 331 -3.47 -30.16 -20.76
N GLN A 332 -4.17 -30.99 -21.52
CA GLN A 332 -4.66 -32.30 -21.06
C GLN A 332 -3.54 -33.31 -20.74
N GLN A 333 -2.33 -33.10 -21.25
CA GLN A 333 -1.16 -33.93 -20.99
C GLN A 333 -0.16 -33.28 -20.03
N ALA A 334 -0.18 -31.96 -19.87
CA ALA A 334 0.78 -31.24 -19.06
C ALA A 334 0.60 -31.52 -17.56
N ASP A 335 1.73 -31.69 -16.87
CA ASP A 335 1.73 -31.94 -15.43
C ASP A 335 1.08 -30.79 -14.68
N VAL A 336 0.36 -31.13 -13.60
CA VAL A 336 -0.51 -30.25 -12.80
C VAL A 336 -1.78 -29.86 -13.54
N TRP A 337 -1.71 -29.35 -14.78
CA TRP A 337 -2.85 -28.90 -15.58
C TRP A 337 -3.83 -30.03 -15.90
N LYS A 338 -3.35 -31.21 -16.24
CA LYS A 338 -4.15 -32.41 -16.53
C LYS A 338 -5.07 -32.85 -15.39
N ASN A 339 -4.83 -32.36 -14.18
CA ASN A 339 -5.57 -32.75 -12.98
C ASN A 339 -6.80 -31.85 -12.71
N PHE A 340 -7.07 -30.85 -13.54
CA PHE A 340 -8.28 -30.04 -13.42
C PHE A 340 -9.53 -30.87 -13.73
N PHE A 341 -10.61 -30.63 -12.99
CA PHE A 341 -11.91 -31.30 -13.15
C PHE A 341 -12.41 -31.24 -14.60
N ALA A 342 -12.29 -30.10 -15.23
CA ALA A 342 -12.62 -29.91 -16.62
C ALA A 342 -11.61 -28.98 -17.29
N ILE A 343 -11.16 -29.33 -18.50
CA ILE A 343 -10.33 -28.49 -19.36
C ILE A 343 -11.12 -28.22 -20.63
N LYS A 344 -11.34 -26.96 -20.93
CA LYS A 344 -12.18 -26.51 -22.05
C LYS A 344 -11.45 -25.47 -22.90
N GLY A 345 -11.78 -25.45 -24.19
CA GLY A 345 -11.32 -24.38 -25.08
C GLY A 345 -11.95 -23.04 -24.75
N LEU A 346 -11.24 -21.95 -25.00
CA LEU A 346 -11.71 -20.58 -24.77
C LEU A 346 -12.98 -20.25 -25.55
N SER A 347 -13.18 -20.83 -26.73
CA SER A 347 -14.42 -20.68 -27.52
C SER A 347 -15.66 -21.16 -26.76
N SER A 348 -15.51 -22.10 -25.84
CA SER A 348 -16.60 -22.65 -25.02
C SER A 348 -16.96 -21.82 -23.79
N SER A 349 -16.10 -20.83 -23.41
CA SER A 349 -16.31 -19.97 -22.26
C SER A 349 -17.30 -18.84 -22.49
N GLY A 350 -17.72 -18.61 -23.74
CA GLY A 350 -18.45 -17.40 -24.15
C GLY A 350 -17.61 -16.12 -24.16
N ILE A 351 -16.31 -16.22 -23.81
CA ILE A 351 -15.31 -15.15 -23.90
C ILE A 351 -14.65 -15.29 -25.28
N THR A 352 -15.16 -14.60 -26.29
CA THR A 352 -14.48 -14.58 -27.59
C THR A 352 -13.40 -13.50 -27.59
N THR A 353 -12.14 -13.90 -27.80
CA THR A 353 -11.10 -13.00 -28.32
C THR A 353 -11.58 -12.45 -29.65
N ALA A 354 -11.42 -11.16 -29.88
CA ALA A 354 -11.89 -10.48 -31.06
C ALA A 354 -11.13 -10.99 -32.31
N GLU A 355 -11.67 -12.03 -32.96
CA GLU A 355 -11.33 -12.32 -34.36
C GLU A 355 -12.48 -11.83 -35.24
N THR A 356 -12.10 -11.21 -36.35
CA THR A 356 -12.91 -10.60 -37.40
C THR A 356 -13.90 -11.59 -38.01
N SER A 357 -15.11 -11.66 -37.46
CA SER A 357 -16.27 -12.19 -38.22
C SER A 357 -17.11 -11.00 -38.69
N GLY A 358 -17.52 -11.06 -39.94
CA GLY A 358 -18.26 -9.99 -40.63
C GLY A 358 -19.70 -9.74 -40.14
N ASP A 359 -20.02 -10.10 -38.90
CA ASP A 359 -21.32 -9.89 -38.29
C ASP A 359 -21.49 -8.44 -37.81
N ALA A 360 -22.60 -7.80 -38.21
CA ALA A 360 -22.88 -6.42 -37.84
C ALA A 360 -23.29 -6.30 -36.35
N VAL A 361 -22.86 -5.22 -35.68
CA VAL A 361 -23.28 -4.88 -34.32
C VAL A 361 -24.71 -4.34 -34.33
N VAL A 362 -25.63 -4.97 -33.62
CA VAL A 362 -27.06 -4.57 -33.52
C VAL A 362 -27.35 -3.76 -32.25
N GLY A 363 -26.47 -3.87 -31.22
CA GLY A 363 -26.64 -3.10 -30.00
C GLY A 363 -25.41 -3.22 -29.08
N ILE A 364 -25.18 -2.16 -28.33
CA ILE A 364 -24.11 -2.08 -27.33
C ILE A 364 -24.78 -1.81 -25.98
N TYR A 365 -24.38 -2.53 -24.94
CA TYR A 365 -24.96 -2.43 -23.60
C TYR A 365 -23.85 -2.34 -22.58
N ASP A 366 -24.07 -1.62 -21.47
CA ASP A 366 -23.19 -1.68 -20.32
C ASP A 366 -23.43 -2.96 -19.50
N PHE A 367 -22.64 -3.15 -18.45
CA PHE A 367 -22.73 -4.33 -17.60
C PHE A 367 -24.09 -4.44 -16.86
N SER A 368 -24.81 -3.32 -16.69
CA SER A 368 -26.16 -3.30 -16.09
C SER A 368 -27.28 -3.65 -17.09
N GLY A 369 -26.93 -3.88 -18.37
CA GLY A 369 -27.88 -4.15 -19.45
C GLY A 369 -28.47 -2.90 -20.08
N ARG A 370 -28.02 -1.70 -19.75
CA ARG A 370 -28.46 -0.45 -20.34
C ARG A 370 -27.86 -0.28 -21.75
N ARG A 371 -28.69 0.03 -22.74
CA ARG A 371 -28.23 0.25 -24.11
C ARG A 371 -27.42 1.54 -24.22
N LEU A 372 -26.26 1.46 -24.88
CA LEU A 372 -25.35 2.55 -25.14
C LEU A 372 -25.39 2.93 -26.64
N GLN A 373 -25.17 4.21 -26.94
CA GLN A 373 -25.04 4.67 -28.33
C GLN A 373 -23.66 4.34 -28.92
N GLN A 374 -22.66 4.24 -28.07
CA GLN A 374 -21.29 3.85 -28.43
C GLN A 374 -20.64 3.10 -27.27
N ARG A 375 -19.51 2.41 -27.52
CA ARG A 375 -18.77 1.72 -26.47
C ARG A 375 -18.22 2.72 -25.46
N SER A 376 -18.58 2.55 -24.19
CA SER A 376 -18.03 3.30 -23.05
C SER A 376 -16.73 2.65 -22.57
N SER A 377 -15.92 3.39 -21.77
CA SER A 377 -14.78 2.79 -21.06
C SER A 377 -15.28 1.69 -20.10
N GLY A 378 -14.52 0.60 -20.00
CA GLY A 378 -14.90 -0.58 -19.23
C GLY A 378 -15.54 -1.70 -20.07
N VAL A 379 -16.23 -2.62 -19.41
CA VAL A 379 -16.86 -3.79 -20.07
C VAL A 379 -18.13 -3.40 -20.80
N ASN A 380 -18.17 -3.68 -22.09
CA ASN A 380 -19.35 -3.50 -22.94
C ASN A 380 -19.85 -4.86 -23.43
N ILE A 381 -21.15 -5.06 -23.42
CA ILE A 381 -21.82 -6.22 -24.01
C ILE A 381 -22.33 -5.80 -25.40
N VAL A 382 -21.83 -6.46 -26.43
CA VAL A 382 -22.19 -6.15 -27.81
C VAL A 382 -23.06 -7.28 -28.36
N LYS A 383 -24.29 -6.97 -28.78
CA LYS A 383 -25.20 -7.89 -29.47
C LYS A 383 -24.92 -7.85 -30.97
N MET A 384 -24.70 -9.01 -31.57
CA MET A 384 -24.39 -9.18 -32.97
C MET A 384 -25.65 -9.56 -33.78
N SER A 385 -25.62 -9.34 -35.11
CA SER A 385 -26.72 -9.67 -36.03
C SER A 385 -27.10 -11.15 -36.06
N ASN A 386 -26.18 -12.04 -35.71
CA ASN A 386 -26.40 -13.49 -35.57
C ASN A 386 -27.09 -13.89 -34.27
N GLY A 387 -27.54 -12.94 -33.44
CA GLY A 387 -28.15 -13.17 -32.13
C GLY A 387 -27.19 -13.42 -30.99
N LYS A 388 -25.88 -13.61 -31.24
CA LYS A 388 -24.86 -13.80 -30.20
C LYS A 388 -24.51 -12.47 -29.51
N THR A 389 -24.08 -12.54 -28.27
CA THR A 389 -23.55 -11.42 -27.51
C THR A 389 -22.04 -11.59 -27.31
N ARG A 390 -21.30 -10.48 -27.41
CA ARG A 390 -19.85 -10.45 -27.15
C ARG A 390 -19.54 -9.42 -26.09
N LYS A 391 -18.63 -9.74 -25.19
CA LYS A 391 -18.09 -8.76 -24.23
C LYS A 391 -16.86 -8.11 -24.83
N TYR A 392 -16.80 -6.79 -24.78
CA TYR A 392 -15.64 -6.01 -25.18
C TYR A 392 -15.23 -5.11 -24.04
N PHE A 393 -13.94 -5.00 -23.83
CA PHE A 393 -13.37 -3.99 -22.94
C PHE A 393 -12.88 -2.81 -23.79
N LYS A 394 -13.35 -1.60 -23.48
CA LYS A 394 -12.83 -0.36 -24.05
C LYS A 394 -12.04 0.37 -22.96
N LYS A 395 -10.78 0.71 -23.29
CA LYS A 395 -9.96 1.59 -22.47
C LYS A 395 -10.57 2.97 -22.32
#